data_2a3d62346098675d89262b9c74df8ec0
#
_entry.id   2a3d62346098675d89262b9c74df8ec0
#
_cell.length_a   1.000
_cell.length_b   1.000
_cell.length_c   1.000
_cell.angle_alpha   90.00
_cell.angle_beta   90.00
_cell.angle_gamma   90.00
#
_symmetry.space_group_name_H-M   'P 1'
#
loop_
_entity.id
_entity.type
_entity.pdbx_description
1 polymer ?
#
loop_
_entity_poly.entity_id
_entity_poly.type
_entity_poly.pdbx_seq_one_letter_code
_entity_poly.pdbx_strand_id
1 'polypeptide(L)'
;VQDLVQYTVSDGVAEITMNRGPVNAIDLDLARGVIDAYRRAREDRAVGAVVLTSAMPEVFSAGLDLKLALDYDGRQLRAFIEVFYYEMHEALYRLGKPVIAAVNGHARAAGVTWAVSCDMIVAAEEADMGYPEIDVGLLPAMHLVHLPRQAGRHRAAELLFTGDIVSARRMQELGVVNHVVPRAQVLPTARALASRLARKSPLAMKLLRDAFVRANDLDYRRAMEGVVETMCSLKDSPDSREALRAFVEKRAAVYGER
;
A
#
# COMPACT_ATOMS: atom_id res chain seq x y z
N VAL A 1 -8.54 -13.61 20.23
CA VAL A 1 -7.92 -12.51 19.50
C VAL A 1 -8.02 -12.91 18.05
N GLN A 2 -8.71 -12.13 17.22
CA GLN A 2 -8.82 -12.39 15.79
C GLN A 2 -7.46 -12.16 15.17
N ASP A 3 -6.92 -13.15 14.43
CA ASP A 3 -5.67 -12.96 13.71
C ASP A 3 -5.85 -11.87 12.63
N LEU A 4 -5.21 -10.72 12.85
CA LEU A 4 -5.29 -9.56 11.93
C LEU A 4 -4.66 -9.86 10.57
N VAL A 5 -3.76 -10.84 10.52
CA VAL A 5 -3.10 -11.29 9.30
C VAL A 5 -3.08 -12.83 9.29
N GLN A 6 -3.67 -13.40 8.25
CA GLN A 6 -3.62 -14.83 8.00
C GLN A 6 -2.49 -15.13 7.03
N TYR A 7 -1.79 -16.24 7.27
CA TYR A 7 -0.69 -16.68 6.40
C TYR A 7 -0.86 -18.15 6.06
N THR A 8 -1.01 -18.45 4.79
CA THR A 8 -1.12 -19.82 4.27
C THR A 8 -0.11 -20.06 3.16
N VAL A 9 0.29 -21.30 2.95
CA VAL A 9 1.20 -21.70 1.85
C VAL A 9 0.57 -22.83 1.08
N SER A 10 0.47 -22.70 -0.24
CA SER A 10 0.01 -23.74 -1.16
C SER A 10 0.72 -23.58 -2.50
N ASP A 11 1.14 -24.67 -3.12
CA ASP A 11 1.74 -24.72 -4.45
C ASP A 11 2.92 -23.74 -4.67
N GLY A 12 3.75 -23.57 -3.63
CA GLY A 12 4.88 -22.64 -3.67
C GLY A 12 4.50 -21.16 -3.53
N VAL A 13 3.25 -20.84 -3.21
CA VAL A 13 2.74 -19.50 -3.02
C VAL A 13 2.40 -19.27 -1.55
N ALA A 14 2.97 -18.23 -0.93
CA ALA A 14 2.48 -17.72 0.34
C ALA A 14 1.36 -16.71 0.09
N GLU A 15 0.23 -16.90 0.75
CA GLU A 15 -0.87 -15.95 0.75
C GLU A 15 -0.94 -15.25 2.10
N ILE A 16 -0.83 -13.92 2.07
CA ILE A 16 -0.93 -13.02 3.22
C ILE A 16 -2.28 -12.32 3.10
N THR A 17 -3.20 -12.61 4.02
CA THR A 17 -4.56 -12.08 4.00
C THR A 17 -4.76 -11.13 5.16
N MET A 18 -4.98 -9.84 4.87
CA MET A 18 -5.36 -8.83 5.86
C MET A 18 -6.78 -9.07 6.34
N ASN A 19 -7.00 -9.06 7.67
CA ASN A 19 -8.28 -9.40 8.28
C ASN A 19 -8.64 -8.49 9.48
N ARG A 20 -8.48 -7.17 9.30
CA ARG A 20 -8.87 -6.17 10.32
C ARG A 20 -10.18 -5.49 9.90
N GLY A 21 -11.30 -6.10 10.33
CA GLY A 21 -12.63 -5.54 10.02
C GLY A 21 -12.88 -4.15 10.64
N PRO A 22 -13.76 -3.37 10.02
CA PRO A 22 -14.54 -3.73 8.82
C PRO A 22 -13.85 -3.38 7.50
N VAL A 23 -12.73 -2.62 7.48
CA VAL A 23 -12.18 -2.00 6.26
C VAL A 23 -10.66 -2.11 6.15
N ASN A 24 -10.01 -2.97 6.91
CA ASN A 24 -8.55 -3.06 6.96
C ASN A 24 -7.88 -1.67 7.12
N ALA A 25 -8.43 -0.84 8.03
CA ALA A 25 -7.75 0.40 8.41
C ALA A 25 -6.41 0.04 9.05
N ILE A 26 -5.33 0.72 8.65
CA ILE A 26 -3.98 0.33 9.00
C ILE A 26 -3.57 0.99 10.31
N ASP A 27 -3.26 0.16 11.29
CA ASP A 27 -2.57 0.50 12.53
C ASP A 27 -1.22 -0.20 12.62
N LEU A 28 -0.50 -0.02 13.72
CA LEU A 28 0.81 -0.66 13.93
C LEU A 28 0.73 -2.19 14.01
N ASP A 29 -0.35 -2.73 14.55
CA ASP A 29 -0.48 -4.17 14.74
C ASP A 29 -0.72 -4.87 13.40
N LEU A 30 -1.60 -4.32 12.55
CA LEU A 30 -1.80 -4.82 11.18
C LEU A 30 -0.51 -4.65 10.36
N ALA A 31 0.17 -3.50 10.47
CA ALA A 31 1.41 -3.25 9.74
C ALA A 31 2.51 -4.26 10.13
N ARG A 32 2.74 -4.47 11.42
CA ARG A 32 3.71 -5.46 11.90
C ARG A 32 3.35 -6.87 11.49
N GLY A 33 2.07 -7.23 11.58
CA GLY A 33 1.59 -8.56 11.14
C GLY A 33 1.91 -8.85 9.66
N VAL A 34 1.70 -7.88 8.78
CA VAL A 34 2.03 -8.00 7.34
C VAL A 34 3.55 -8.06 7.13
N ILE A 35 4.33 -7.23 7.83
CA ILE A 35 5.80 -7.25 7.79
C ILE A 35 6.35 -8.61 8.23
N ASP A 36 5.84 -9.15 9.33
CA ASP A 36 6.29 -10.46 9.85
C ASP A 36 5.90 -11.60 8.92
N ALA A 37 4.74 -11.50 8.24
CA ALA A 37 4.35 -12.44 7.21
C ALA A 37 5.32 -12.41 6.00
N TYR A 38 5.80 -11.23 5.56
CA TYR A 38 6.84 -11.11 4.54
C TYR A 38 8.19 -11.69 5.02
N ARG A 39 8.58 -11.42 6.26
CA ARG A 39 9.80 -12.00 6.86
C ARG A 39 9.73 -13.53 6.89
N ARG A 40 8.58 -14.09 7.31
CA ARG A 40 8.33 -15.53 7.28
C ARG A 40 8.41 -16.09 5.85
N ALA A 41 7.74 -15.43 4.89
CA ALA A 41 7.79 -15.86 3.49
C ALA A 41 9.21 -15.84 2.91
N ARG A 42 10.05 -14.91 3.31
CA ARG A 42 11.46 -14.82 2.92
C ARG A 42 12.25 -16.07 3.35
N GLU A 43 12.04 -16.53 4.56
CA GLU A 43 12.79 -17.63 5.17
C GLU A 43 12.28 -19.01 4.73
N ASP A 44 11.00 -19.10 4.37
CA ASP A 44 10.37 -20.35 3.96
C ASP A 44 10.84 -20.80 2.57
N ARG A 45 11.62 -21.89 2.53
CA ARG A 45 12.14 -22.47 1.28
C ARG A 45 11.05 -23.05 0.37
N ALA A 46 9.88 -23.38 0.90
CA ALA A 46 8.75 -23.86 0.12
C ALA A 46 8.05 -22.74 -0.65
N VAL A 47 8.32 -21.48 -0.32
CA VAL A 47 7.69 -20.31 -0.95
C VAL A 47 8.56 -19.77 -2.08
N GLY A 48 8.00 -19.66 -3.28
CA GLY A 48 8.63 -19.05 -4.45
C GLY A 48 8.01 -17.73 -4.89
N ALA A 49 6.77 -17.43 -4.44
CA ALA A 49 6.08 -16.18 -4.69
C ALA A 49 5.09 -15.86 -3.56
N VAL A 50 4.68 -14.59 -3.47
CA VAL A 50 3.77 -14.11 -2.42
C VAL A 50 2.56 -13.42 -3.04
N VAL A 51 1.39 -13.59 -2.46
CA VAL A 51 0.16 -12.83 -2.74
C VAL A 51 -0.25 -12.08 -1.48
N LEU A 52 -0.48 -10.77 -1.59
CA LEU A 52 -1.11 -9.95 -0.55
C LEU A 52 -2.55 -9.68 -0.93
N THR A 53 -3.49 -9.98 -0.03
CA THR A 53 -4.93 -9.79 -0.28
C THR A 53 -5.68 -9.38 0.99
N SER A 54 -6.99 -9.25 0.89
CA SER A 54 -7.90 -8.84 1.96
C SER A 54 -9.00 -9.89 2.18
N ALA A 55 -9.35 -10.14 3.44
CA ALA A 55 -10.53 -10.92 3.83
C ALA A 55 -11.83 -10.09 3.72
N MET A 56 -11.75 -8.77 3.59
CA MET A 56 -12.94 -7.91 3.45
C MET A 56 -13.49 -8.04 2.03
N PRO A 57 -14.79 -8.29 1.85
CA PRO A 57 -15.35 -8.62 0.53
C PRO A 57 -15.19 -7.53 -0.53
N GLU A 58 -15.27 -6.26 -0.13
CA GLU A 58 -15.31 -5.12 -1.05
C GLU A 58 -14.22 -4.08 -0.78
N VAL A 59 -13.35 -4.35 0.18
CA VAL A 59 -12.30 -3.41 0.59
C VAL A 59 -10.96 -4.13 0.66
N PHE A 60 -9.98 -3.62 -0.06
CA PHE A 60 -8.60 -4.04 0.13
C PHE A 60 -8.05 -3.40 1.42
N SER A 61 -8.06 -2.05 1.48
CA SER A 61 -7.74 -1.30 2.71
C SER A 61 -8.22 0.15 2.59
N ALA A 62 -8.80 0.67 3.65
CA ALA A 62 -9.19 2.09 3.76
C ALA A 62 -8.01 3.05 4.02
N GLY A 63 -6.79 2.54 4.14
CA GLY A 63 -5.61 3.34 4.47
C GLY A 63 -5.38 3.46 5.98
N LEU A 64 -4.64 4.49 6.39
CA LEU A 64 -4.32 4.76 7.79
C LEU A 64 -5.60 4.87 8.65
N ASP A 65 -5.57 4.28 9.83
CA ASP A 65 -6.63 4.49 10.83
C ASP A 65 -6.64 5.94 11.30
N LEU A 66 -7.54 6.75 10.72
CA LEU A 66 -7.60 8.19 10.96
C LEU A 66 -7.99 8.56 12.39
N LYS A 67 -8.62 7.64 13.15
CA LYS A 67 -8.88 7.86 14.56
C LYS A 67 -7.59 7.91 15.37
N LEU A 68 -6.64 7.01 15.05
CA LEU A 68 -5.31 7.04 15.63
C LEU A 68 -4.51 8.26 15.15
N ALA A 69 -4.61 8.58 13.86
CA ALA A 69 -3.91 9.73 13.29
C ALA A 69 -4.36 11.07 13.89
N LEU A 70 -5.62 11.17 14.33
CA LEU A 70 -6.13 12.38 14.98
C LEU A 70 -5.34 12.72 16.25
N ASP A 71 -5.01 11.70 17.04
CA ASP A 71 -4.33 11.85 18.33
C ASP A 71 -2.80 11.97 18.19
N TYR A 72 -2.23 11.67 17.03
CA TYR A 72 -0.78 11.72 16.81
C TYR A 72 -0.27 13.16 16.62
N ASP A 73 0.79 13.50 17.33
CA ASP A 73 1.68 14.61 16.95
C ASP A 73 2.63 14.18 15.80
N GLY A 74 3.43 15.13 15.28
CA GLY A 74 4.37 14.84 14.19
C GLY A 74 5.42 13.79 14.57
N ARG A 75 5.82 13.68 15.84
CA ARG A 75 6.78 12.69 16.33
C ARG A 75 6.14 11.29 16.38
N GLN A 76 4.91 11.19 16.86
CA GLN A 76 4.16 9.93 16.91
C GLN A 76 3.83 9.45 15.49
N LEU A 77 3.45 10.36 14.59
CA LEU A 77 3.26 10.04 13.18
C LEU A 77 4.57 9.54 12.55
N ARG A 78 5.73 10.17 12.85
CA ARG A 78 7.03 9.70 12.37
C ARG A 78 7.31 8.26 12.82
N ALA A 79 7.11 7.94 14.10
CA ALA A 79 7.32 6.59 14.62
C ALA A 79 6.41 5.55 13.94
N PHE A 80 5.15 5.92 13.64
CA PHE A 80 4.26 5.08 12.86
C PHE A 80 4.79 4.86 11.43
N ILE A 81 5.24 5.93 10.78
CA ILE A 81 5.76 5.90 9.41
C ILE A 81 7.06 5.11 9.30
N GLU A 82 7.91 5.12 10.33
CA GLU A 82 9.11 4.29 10.38
C GLU A 82 8.76 2.80 10.21
N VAL A 83 7.75 2.32 10.93
CA VAL A 83 7.26 0.94 10.74
C VAL A 83 6.55 0.78 9.40
N PHE A 84 5.58 1.65 9.12
CA PHE A 84 4.68 1.50 7.97
C PHE A 84 5.40 1.61 6.62
N TYR A 85 6.36 2.53 6.47
CA TYR A 85 7.09 2.72 5.21
C TYR A 85 8.46 2.04 5.22
N TYR A 86 9.31 2.36 6.21
CA TYR A 86 10.70 1.92 6.15
C TYR A 86 10.86 0.44 6.45
N GLU A 87 10.23 -0.09 7.52
CA GLU A 87 10.32 -1.51 7.82
C GLU A 87 9.58 -2.36 6.76
N MET A 88 8.42 -1.88 6.27
CA MET A 88 7.68 -2.55 5.20
C MET A 88 8.50 -2.59 3.91
N HIS A 89 9.06 -1.45 3.50
CA HIS A 89 9.91 -1.37 2.31
C HIS A 89 11.14 -2.27 2.44
N GLU A 90 11.79 -2.28 3.60
CA GLU A 90 12.94 -3.13 3.86
C GLU A 90 12.58 -4.62 3.83
N ALA A 91 11.42 -5.00 4.38
CA ALA A 91 10.94 -6.37 4.33
C ALA A 91 10.69 -6.83 2.87
N LEU A 92 10.05 -5.98 2.06
CA LEU A 92 9.83 -6.24 0.64
C LEU A 92 11.13 -6.22 -0.17
N TYR A 93 12.02 -5.26 0.10
CA TYR A 93 13.31 -5.14 -0.57
C TYR A 93 14.16 -6.42 -0.39
N ARG A 94 14.21 -6.95 0.84
CA ARG A 94 14.98 -8.15 1.16
C ARG A 94 14.27 -9.47 0.90
N LEU A 95 13.02 -9.45 0.47
CA LEU A 95 12.21 -10.65 0.31
C LEU A 95 12.83 -11.63 -0.71
N GLY A 96 13.35 -11.12 -1.83
CA GLY A 96 13.95 -11.94 -2.89
C GLY A 96 12.96 -12.82 -3.67
N LYS A 97 11.65 -12.62 -3.44
CA LYS A 97 10.54 -13.36 -4.07
C LYS A 97 9.53 -12.37 -4.61
N PRO A 98 8.92 -12.61 -5.80
CA PRO A 98 7.92 -11.70 -6.35
C PRO A 98 6.67 -11.66 -5.49
N VAL A 99 6.08 -10.45 -5.40
CA VAL A 99 4.86 -10.17 -4.65
C VAL A 99 3.78 -9.64 -5.59
N ILE A 100 2.58 -10.18 -5.45
CA ILE A 100 1.40 -9.76 -6.22
C ILE A 100 0.35 -9.24 -5.25
N ALA A 101 -0.11 -8.01 -5.44
CA ALA A 101 -1.29 -7.50 -4.76
C ALA A 101 -2.56 -8.02 -5.46
N ALA A 102 -3.42 -8.71 -4.73
CA ALA A 102 -4.75 -9.11 -5.17
C ALA A 102 -5.78 -8.15 -4.56
N VAL A 103 -6.04 -7.05 -5.27
CA VAL A 103 -6.89 -5.94 -4.83
C VAL A 103 -8.35 -6.25 -5.15
N ASN A 104 -9.03 -6.91 -4.23
CA ASN A 104 -10.39 -7.40 -4.38
C ASN A 104 -11.48 -6.32 -4.22
N GLY A 105 -11.12 -5.10 -3.83
CA GLY A 105 -12.04 -4.01 -3.58
C GLY A 105 -11.35 -2.67 -3.42
N HIS A 106 -12.04 -1.71 -2.84
CA HIS A 106 -11.57 -0.34 -2.68
C HIS A 106 -10.24 -0.25 -1.94
N ALA A 107 -9.33 0.59 -2.43
CA ALA A 107 -8.06 0.90 -1.79
C ALA A 107 -7.87 2.43 -1.67
N ARG A 108 -7.50 2.92 -0.49
CA ARG A 108 -7.33 4.35 -0.20
C ARG A 108 -5.96 4.60 0.42
N ALA A 109 -5.34 5.72 0.04
CA ALA A 109 -4.18 6.24 0.74
C ALA A 109 -3.10 5.16 1.01
N ALA A 110 -2.78 4.91 2.28
CA ALA A 110 -1.87 3.86 2.72
C ALA A 110 -2.23 2.45 2.21
N GLY A 111 -3.51 2.17 1.92
CA GLY A 111 -3.94 0.92 1.29
C GLY A 111 -3.45 0.80 -0.15
N VAL A 112 -3.48 1.91 -0.92
CA VAL A 112 -2.86 1.95 -2.26
C VAL A 112 -1.35 1.82 -2.15
N THR A 113 -0.73 2.41 -1.11
CA THR A 113 0.70 2.25 -0.83
C THR A 113 1.11 0.78 -0.78
N TRP A 114 0.37 -0.04 -0.05
CA TRP A 114 0.70 -1.47 0.04
C TRP A 114 0.52 -2.20 -1.29
N ALA A 115 -0.53 -1.85 -2.05
CA ALA A 115 -0.73 -2.44 -3.37
C ALA A 115 0.42 -2.08 -4.34
N VAL A 116 0.81 -0.80 -4.43
CA VAL A 116 1.86 -0.34 -5.36
C VAL A 116 3.28 -0.68 -4.90
N SER A 117 3.45 -1.09 -3.64
CA SER A 117 4.73 -1.62 -3.13
C SER A 117 4.95 -3.08 -3.53
N CYS A 118 3.92 -3.78 -3.99
CA CYS A 118 4.06 -5.10 -4.60
C CYS A 118 4.65 -4.99 -6.01
N ASP A 119 5.23 -6.08 -6.52
CA ASP A 119 5.83 -6.08 -7.86
C ASP A 119 4.78 -6.06 -8.98
N MET A 120 3.56 -6.56 -8.71
CA MET A 120 2.44 -6.61 -9.66
C MET A 120 1.11 -6.45 -8.94
N ILE A 121 0.09 -5.96 -9.67
CA ILE A 121 -1.27 -5.76 -9.15
C ILE A 121 -2.30 -6.41 -10.05
N VAL A 122 -3.15 -7.24 -9.45
CA VAL A 122 -4.40 -7.74 -10.01
C VAL A 122 -5.53 -7.10 -9.25
N ALA A 123 -6.41 -6.35 -9.92
CA ALA A 123 -7.49 -5.60 -9.27
C ALA A 123 -8.88 -6.03 -9.76
N ALA A 124 -9.88 -5.89 -8.90
CA ALA A 124 -11.27 -6.08 -9.28
C ALA A 124 -11.76 -4.95 -10.21
N GLU A 125 -12.62 -5.28 -11.17
CA GLU A 125 -13.30 -4.28 -12.03
C GLU A 125 -14.12 -3.28 -11.19
N GLU A 126 -14.68 -3.76 -10.09
CA GLU A 126 -15.49 -2.98 -9.14
C GLU A 126 -14.64 -2.18 -8.14
N ALA A 127 -13.33 -2.38 -8.14
CA ALA A 127 -12.43 -1.66 -7.26
C ALA A 127 -12.14 -0.24 -7.80
N ASP A 128 -11.90 0.65 -6.86
CA ASP A 128 -11.35 1.96 -7.12
C ASP A 128 -10.18 2.26 -6.18
N MET A 129 -9.33 3.16 -6.59
CA MET A 129 -8.11 3.54 -5.88
C MET A 129 -7.98 5.06 -5.85
N GLY A 130 -7.42 5.62 -4.79
CA GLY A 130 -7.21 7.05 -4.71
C GLY A 130 -6.36 7.48 -3.54
N TYR A 131 -6.01 8.76 -3.57
CA TYR A 131 -5.06 9.40 -2.68
C TYR A 131 -5.70 10.61 -1.96
N PRO A 132 -6.79 10.40 -1.17
CA PRO A 132 -7.59 11.49 -0.59
C PRO A 132 -6.92 12.13 0.64
N GLU A 133 -5.62 11.95 0.84
CA GLU A 133 -4.90 12.51 1.98
C GLU A 133 -5.02 14.02 2.06
N ILE A 134 -5.07 14.70 0.92
CA ILE A 134 -5.19 16.16 0.86
C ILE A 134 -6.52 16.67 1.45
N ASP A 135 -7.59 15.88 1.30
CA ASP A 135 -8.93 16.22 1.82
C ASP A 135 -9.01 16.16 3.35
N VAL A 136 -8.06 15.44 3.97
CA VAL A 136 -7.98 15.28 5.43
C VAL A 136 -6.77 15.99 6.04
N GLY A 137 -6.14 16.91 5.31
CA GLY A 137 -5.01 17.71 5.79
C GLY A 137 -3.72 16.93 5.99
N LEU A 138 -3.55 15.86 5.23
CA LEU A 138 -2.33 15.05 5.17
C LEU A 138 -1.71 15.12 3.76
N LEU A 139 -0.50 14.61 3.63
CA LEU A 139 0.14 14.45 2.32
C LEU A 139 0.11 12.97 1.90
N PRO A 140 -0.09 12.68 0.61
CA PRO A 140 0.06 11.33 0.05
C PRO A 140 1.54 10.98 -0.11
N ALA A 141 2.29 11.00 1.00
CA ALA A 141 3.75 11.08 1.10
C ALA A 141 4.50 10.17 0.12
N MET A 142 4.31 8.87 0.22
CA MET A 142 5.00 7.89 -0.60
C MET A 142 4.61 8.02 -2.09
N HIS A 143 3.37 8.43 -2.34
CA HIS A 143 2.85 8.56 -3.70
C HIS A 143 3.43 9.74 -4.45
N LEU A 144 3.94 10.77 -3.76
CA LEU A 144 4.73 11.85 -4.38
C LEU A 144 6.00 11.32 -5.07
N VAL A 145 6.51 10.18 -4.61
CA VAL A 145 7.70 9.53 -5.16
C VAL A 145 7.35 8.45 -6.18
N HIS A 146 6.38 7.59 -5.87
CA HIS A 146 6.00 6.45 -6.72
C HIS A 146 5.22 6.85 -7.96
N LEU A 147 4.13 7.58 -7.79
CA LEU A 147 3.14 7.78 -8.83
C LEU A 147 3.69 8.52 -10.06
N PRO A 148 4.54 9.56 -9.91
CA PRO A 148 5.18 10.20 -11.08
C PRO A 148 6.06 9.26 -11.91
N ARG A 149 6.67 8.25 -11.27
CA ARG A 149 7.50 7.25 -11.94
C ARG A 149 6.66 6.21 -12.69
N GLN A 150 5.48 5.89 -12.17
CA GLN A 150 4.57 4.89 -12.76
C GLN A 150 3.65 5.49 -13.82
N ALA A 151 2.99 6.62 -13.53
CA ALA A 151 1.96 7.22 -14.36
C ALA A 151 2.43 8.46 -15.16
N GLY A 152 3.63 8.98 -14.85
CA GLY A 152 4.13 10.25 -15.38
C GLY A 152 3.66 11.46 -14.57
N ARG A 153 4.46 12.55 -14.63
CA ARG A 153 4.33 13.72 -13.73
C ARG A 153 2.95 14.37 -13.75
N HIS A 154 2.40 14.63 -14.93
CA HIS A 154 1.13 15.39 -15.03
C HIS A 154 -0.06 14.61 -14.50
N ARG A 155 -0.15 13.34 -14.82
CA ARG A 155 -1.22 12.45 -14.32
C ARG A 155 -1.12 12.23 -12.81
N ALA A 156 0.12 12.10 -12.31
CA ALA A 156 0.35 12.00 -10.88
C ALA A 156 -0.05 13.31 -10.15
N ALA A 157 0.32 14.48 -10.67
CA ALA A 157 -0.04 15.76 -10.08
C ALA A 157 -1.56 15.93 -10.01
N GLU A 158 -2.29 15.60 -11.09
CA GLU A 158 -3.75 15.64 -11.12
C GLU A 158 -4.33 14.80 -9.96
N LEU A 159 -4.01 13.51 -9.88
CA LEU A 159 -4.55 12.61 -8.86
C LEU A 159 -4.16 13.01 -7.42
N LEU A 160 -2.91 13.42 -7.22
CA LEU A 160 -2.41 13.71 -5.86
C LEU A 160 -2.88 15.08 -5.36
N PHE A 161 -3.13 16.06 -6.24
CA PHE A 161 -3.54 17.41 -5.85
C PHE A 161 -5.05 17.53 -5.72
N THR A 162 -5.82 16.77 -6.51
CA THR A 162 -7.28 16.73 -6.42
C THR A 162 -7.77 15.77 -5.33
N GLY A 163 -7.00 14.72 -4.99
CA GLY A 163 -7.46 13.66 -4.10
C GLY A 163 -8.46 12.69 -4.77
N ASP A 164 -8.65 12.80 -6.07
CA ASP A 164 -9.65 12.04 -6.82
C ASP A 164 -9.47 10.53 -6.68
N ILE A 165 -10.61 9.86 -6.61
CA ILE A 165 -10.70 8.41 -6.61
C ILE A 165 -11.02 7.95 -8.03
N VAL A 166 -10.23 7.03 -8.55
CA VAL A 166 -10.37 6.52 -9.91
C VAL A 166 -10.55 5.01 -9.95
N SER A 167 -11.22 4.51 -10.98
CA SER A 167 -11.45 3.07 -11.16
C SER A 167 -10.15 2.29 -11.33
N ALA A 168 -10.18 1.00 -10.99
CA ALA A 168 -9.07 0.08 -11.26
C ALA A 168 -8.69 0.05 -12.76
N ARG A 169 -9.65 0.20 -13.66
CA ARG A 169 -9.40 0.29 -15.12
C ARG A 169 -8.62 1.57 -15.45
N ARG A 170 -8.96 2.69 -14.83
CA ARG A 170 -8.17 3.92 -15.02
C ARG A 170 -6.75 3.76 -14.50
N MET A 171 -6.55 3.09 -13.36
CA MET A 171 -5.22 2.78 -12.85
C MET A 171 -4.44 1.84 -13.78
N GLN A 172 -5.13 0.93 -14.47
CA GLN A 172 -4.51 0.10 -15.51
C GLN A 172 -4.06 0.92 -16.73
N GLU A 173 -4.89 1.84 -17.22
CA GLU A 173 -4.55 2.77 -18.31
C GLU A 173 -3.35 3.66 -17.95
N LEU A 174 -3.19 3.99 -16.67
CA LEU A 174 -2.05 4.74 -16.14
C LEU A 174 -0.78 3.89 -15.98
N GLY A 175 -0.86 2.58 -16.17
CA GLY A 175 0.28 1.66 -16.02
C GLY A 175 0.56 1.23 -14.58
N VAL A 176 -0.33 1.54 -13.64
CA VAL A 176 -0.18 1.18 -12.21
C VAL A 176 -0.70 -0.24 -11.94
N VAL A 177 -1.84 -0.62 -12.54
CA VAL A 177 -2.45 -1.95 -12.39
C VAL A 177 -2.13 -2.82 -13.60
N ASN A 178 -1.69 -4.06 -13.37
CA ASN A 178 -1.34 -5.00 -14.44
C ASN A 178 -2.58 -5.65 -15.07
N HIS A 179 -3.51 -6.13 -14.22
CA HIS A 179 -4.69 -6.86 -14.68
C HIS A 179 -5.93 -6.37 -13.94
N VAL A 180 -7.01 -6.15 -14.68
CA VAL A 180 -8.33 -5.85 -14.14
C VAL A 180 -9.28 -6.97 -14.55
N VAL A 181 -9.90 -7.62 -13.56
CA VAL A 181 -10.77 -8.80 -13.75
C VAL A 181 -12.00 -8.69 -12.83
N PRO A 182 -13.09 -9.42 -13.08
CA PRO A 182 -14.21 -9.50 -12.16
C PRO A 182 -13.73 -9.88 -10.74
N ARG A 183 -14.32 -9.30 -9.69
CA ARG A 183 -13.89 -9.50 -8.28
C ARG A 183 -13.65 -10.96 -7.92
N ALA A 184 -14.56 -11.85 -8.31
CA ALA A 184 -14.44 -13.29 -8.05
C ALA A 184 -13.20 -13.92 -8.68
N GLN A 185 -12.60 -13.28 -9.68
CA GLN A 185 -11.42 -13.78 -10.41
C GLN A 185 -10.10 -13.15 -9.91
N VAL A 186 -10.14 -12.16 -9.02
CA VAL A 186 -8.94 -11.44 -8.55
C VAL A 186 -7.96 -12.40 -7.88
N LEU A 187 -8.38 -13.09 -6.84
CA LEU A 187 -7.53 -14.01 -6.09
C LEU A 187 -7.12 -15.24 -6.93
N PRO A 188 -8.00 -15.89 -7.68
CA PRO A 188 -7.61 -16.94 -8.63
C PRO A 188 -6.56 -16.50 -9.64
N THR A 189 -6.71 -15.31 -10.24
CA THR A 189 -5.74 -14.76 -11.21
C THR A 189 -4.40 -14.46 -10.55
N ALA A 190 -4.40 -13.85 -9.37
CA ALA A 190 -3.18 -13.57 -8.62
C ALA A 190 -2.44 -14.86 -8.22
N ARG A 191 -3.18 -15.89 -7.74
CA ARG A 191 -2.62 -17.22 -7.41
C ARG A 191 -2.02 -17.89 -8.64
N ALA A 192 -2.71 -17.87 -9.78
CA ALA A 192 -2.22 -18.46 -11.03
C ALA A 192 -0.93 -17.77 -11.50
N LEU A 193 -0.86 -16.45 -11.41
CA LEU A 193 0.33 -15.66 -11.73
C LEU A 193 1.47 -16.00 -10.74
N ALA A 194 1.21 -15.99 -9.45
CA ALA A 194 2.19 -16.33 -8.40
C ALA A 194 2.73 -17.75 -8.57
N SER A 195 1.86 -18.74 -8.80
CA SER A 195 2.26 -20.14 -9.04
C SER A 195 3.14 -20.28 -10.29
N ARG A 196 2.85 -19.53 -11.35
CA ARG A 196 3.71 -19.48 -12.55
C ARG A 196 5.11 -18.94 -12.24
N LEU A 197 5.21 -17.94 -11.37
CA LEU A 197 6.49 -17.35 -10.93
C LEU A 197 7.23 -18.28 -9.96
N ALA A 198 6.52 -18.92 -9.04
CA ALA A 198 7.09 -19.86 -8.06
C ALA A 198 7.75 -21.10 -8.71
N ARG A 199 7.32 -21.47 -9.93
CA ARG A 199 7.94 -22.56 -10.71
C ARG A 199 9.22 -22.18 -11.46
N LYS A 200 9.64 -20.90 -11.42
CA LYS A 200 10.92 -20.47 -11.99
C LYS A 200 12.09 -20.85 -11.07
N SER A 201 13.30 -20.80 -11.60
CA SER A 201 14.49 -21.01 -10.77
C SER A 201 14.51 -20.03 -9.59
N PRO A 202 14.53 -20.50 -8.34
CA PRO A 202 14.52 -19.62 -7.17
C PRO A 202 15.70 -18.65 -7.13
N LEU A 203 16.89 -19.14 -7.50
CA LEU A 203 18.11 -18.32 -7.54
C LEU A 203 18.01 -17.26 -8.64
N ALA A 204 17.59 -17.62 -9.84
CA ALA A 204 17.47 -16.68 -10.95
C ALA A 204 16.39 -15.61 -10.64
N MET A 205 15.26 -16.01 -10.06
CA MET A 205 14.18 -15.09 -9.66
C MET A 205 14.65 -14.12 -8.58
N LYS A 206 15.35 -14.62 -7.56
CA LYS A 206 15.91 -13.79 -6.51
C LYS A 206 16.87 -12.76 -7.08
N LEU A 207 17.85 -13.17 -7.88
CA LEU A 207 18.85 -12.28 -8.46
C LEU A 207 18.23 -11.25 -9.41
N LEU A 208 17.25 -11.68 -10.23
CA LEU A 208 16.51 -10.80 -11.13
C LEU A 208 15.76 -9.71 -10.35
N ARG A 209 14.96 -10.13 -9.33
CA ARG A 209 14.20 -9.19 -8.52
C ARG A 209 15.10 -8.24 -7.74
N ASP A 210 16.14 -8.76 -7.09
CA ASP A 210 17.10 -7.93 -6.33
C ASP A 210 17.82 -6.90 -7.24
N ALA A 211 18.16 -7.28 -8.47
CA ALA A 211 18.76 -6.37 -9.44
C ALA A 211 17.75 -5.33 -9.94
N PHE A 212 16.51 -5.76 -10.25
CA PHE A 212 15.43 -4.88 -10.70
C PHE A 212 15.10 -3.81 -9.65
N VAL A 213 14.89 -4.22 -8.40
CA VAL A 213 14.56 -3.30 -7.29
C VAL A 213 15.71 -2.31 -7.07
N ARG A 214 16.97 -2.79 -7.01
CA ARG A 214 18.14 -1.89 -6.87
C ARG A 214 18.24 -0.87 -8.00
N ALA A 215 18.03 -1.29 -9.23
CA ALA A 215 18.15 -0.39 -10.40
C ALA A 215 17.07 0.70 -10.43
N ASN A 216 15.89 0.42 -9.86
CA ASN A 216 14.76 1.34 -9.87
C ASN A 216 14.63 2.19 -8.60
N ASP A 217 15.25 1.79 -7.48
CA ASP A 217 15.07 2.43 -6.17
C ASP A 217 16.27 3.25 -5.68
N LEU A 218 17.31 3.45 -6.51
CA LEU A 218 18.54 4.15 -6.09
C LEU A 218 18.29 5.52 -5.45
N ASP A 219 17.37 6.31 -5.99
CA ASP A 219 17.00 7.65 -5.48
C ASP A 219 15.78 7.66 -4.58
N TYR A 220 15.11 6.53 -4.47
CA TYR A 220 13.83 6.41 -3.79
C TYR A 220 13.94 6.73 -2.30
N ARG A 221 14.92 6.16 -1.61
CA ARG A 221 15.11 6.35 -0.15
C ARG A 221 15.34 7.82 0.21
N ARG A 222 16.16 8.55 -0.54
CA ARG A 222 16.40 9.98 -0.32
C ARG A 222 15.16 10.83 -0.53
N ALA A 223 14.40 10.51 -1.57
CA ALA A 223 13.15 11.21 -1.85
C ALA A 223 12.13 10.97 -0.72
N MET A 224 12.06 9.74 -0.20
CA MET A 224 11.16 9.39 0.92
C MET A 224 11.48 10.15 2.20
N GLU A 225 12.75 10.30 2.56
CA GLU A 225 13.15 11.05 3.78
C GLU A 225 12.59 12.47 3.77
N GLY A 226 12.75 13.21 2.66
CA GLY A 226 12.25 14.57 2.53
C GLY A 226 10.72 14.68 2.57
N VAL A 227 10.03 13.70 1.96
CA VAL A 227 8.56 13.69 1.93
C VAL A 227 7.98 13.34 3.31
N VAL A 228 8.57 12.39 4.01
CA VAL A 228 8.17 12.04 5.39
C VAL A 228 8.34 13.22 6.33
N GLU A 229 9.46 13.96 6.23
CA GLU A 229 9.69 15.17 7.01
C GLU A 229 8.60 16.22 6.78
N THR A 230 8.27 16.47 5.51
CA THR A 230 7.22 17.41 5.13
C THR A 230 5.85 16.99 5.68
N MET A 231 5.52 15.70 5.61
CA MET A 231 4.26 15.17 6.15
C MET A 231 4.17 15.32 7.67
N CYS A 232 5.25 15.01 8.39
CA CYS A 232 5.29 15.18 9.85
C CYS A 232 5.13 16.65 10.25
N SER A 233 5.78 17.57 9.54
CA SER A 233 5.66 19.00 9.76
C SER A 233 4.23 19.50 9.49
N LEU A 234 3.59 19.04 8.42
CA LEU A 234 2.20 19.37 8.11
C LEU A 234 1.26 18.89 9.22
N LYS A 235 1.48 17.66 9.74
CA LYS A 235 0.64 17.04 10.79
C LYS A 235 0.55 17.91 12.05
N ASP A 236 1.61 18.67 12.37
CA ASP A 236 1.65 19.56 13.53
C ASP A 236 0.97 20.91 13.26
N SER A 237 0.53 21.18 12.04
CA SER A 237 -0.16 22.44 11.67
C SER A 237 -1.60 22.51 12.20
N PRO A 238 -2.14 23.73 12.42
CA PRO A 238 -3.55 23.92 12.74
C PRO A 238 -4.48 23.38 11.64
N ASP A 239 -4.12 23.53 10.37
CA ASP A 239 -4.92 23.10 9.23
C ASP A 239 -5.07 21.57 9.18
N SER A 240 -4.01 20.82 9.42
CA SER A 240 -4.07 19.35 9.48
C SER A 240 -4.96 18.88 10.65
N ARG A 241 -4.86 19.51 11.81
CA ARG A 241 -5.70 19.17 12.98
C ARG A 241 -7.17 19.44 12.70
N GLU A 242 -7.48 20.60 12.09
CA GLU A 242 -8.86 20.96 11.73
C GLU A 242 -9.41 19.98 10.67
N ALA A 243 -8.68 19.70 9.61
CA ALA A 243 -9.11 18.80 8.55
C ALA A 243 -9.42 17.39 9.09
N LEU A 244 -8.53 16.82 9.90
CA LEU A 244 -8.75 15.51 10.53
C LEU A 244 -9.95 15.50 11.48
N ARG A 245 -10.09 16.55 12.30
CA ARG A 245 -11.23 16.68 13.20
C ARG A 245 -12.54 16.80 12.44
N ALA A 246 -12.60 17.66 11.43
CA ALA A 246 -13.78 17.84 10.60
C ALA A 246 -14.19 16.53 9.90
N PHE A 247 -13.23 15.76 9.39
CA PHE A 247 -13.49 14.46 8.79
C PHE A 247 -14.11 13.48 9.79
N VAL A 248 -13.55 13.35 11.00
CA VAL A 248 -14.07 12.46 12.05
C VAL A 248 -15.46 12.89 12.50
N GLU A 249 -15.70 14.21 12.64
CA GLU A 249 -16.97 14.81 13.02
C GLU A 249 -17.98 14.89 11.85
N LYS A 250 -17.60 14.47 10.64
CA LYS A 250 -18.43 14.50 9.42
C LYS A 250 -19.00 15.89 9.11
N ARG A 251 -18.18 16.93 9.24
CA ARG A 251 -18.50 18.33 8.91
C ARG A 251 -17.49 18.92 7.93
N ALA A 252 -17.80 20.06 7.36
CA ALA A 252 -16.83 20.82 6.57
C ALA A 252 -15.70 21.37 7.46
N ALA A 253 -14.46 21.32 6.96
CA ALA A 253 -13.32 21.94 7.62
C ALA A 253 -13.36 23.46 7.46
N VAL A 254 -12.95 24.19 8.50
CA VAL A 254 -12.85 25.65 8.50
C VAL A 254 -11.40 26.04 8.78
N TYR A 255 -10.69 26.45 7.72
CA TYR A 255 -9.30 26.86 7.81
C TYR A 255 -9.18 28.30 8.27
N GLY A 256 -8.10 28.62 9.00
CA GLY A 256 -7.79 30.00 9.38
C GLY A 256 -7.50 30.89 8.18
N GLU A 257 -7.46 32.23 8.41
CA GLU A 257 -7.07 33.18 7.38
C GLU A 257 -5.66 32.89 6.86
N ARG A 258 -5.51 33.01 5.53
CA ARG A 258 -4.24 32.79 4.82
C ARG A 258 -3.31 33.99 4.97
#